data_3f190e33023208efbd4f549ff4483448
#
_entry.id   3f190e33023208efbd4f549ff4483448
#
_cell.length_a   1.000
_cell.length_b   1.000
_cell.length_c   1.000
_cell.angle_alpha   90.00
_cell.angle_beta   90.00
_cell.angle_gamma   90.00
#
_symmetry.space_group_name_H-M   'P 1'
#
loop_
_entity.id
_entity.type
_entity.pdbx_description
1 polymer ?
#
loop_
_entity_poly.entity_id
_entity_poly.type
_entity_poly.pdbx_seq_one_letter_code
_entity_poly.pdbx_strand_id
1 'polypeptide(L)'
;GGDIAINDSPYRRHQVFDIPSQAFSVVEHQLHQGQCCQCSKTVKATLPDNVNQGQMGNNLLAYVAMQSGQFHQSISKIQQQLEQNFGLSFSRGAISEAQGRVSAVLTPAYQDIKETMHNEAVVHCDETRHQRGNENRWMWQVCTAELSCFMTHFSRGAWAAKKLLGDNPENIVVTDQYAGYHYIDSDHRQLCWAHILRNMNALAESWGTNKTYGTTLVRLIRILFRLQHRYESNALSEKRYLDRMEKLRIAWREQLELASRRCVTPRYQNRCKLLLKHDDMCWVFLSHDGVPLTNNEAERSLRSYVLWRKGSYGVWSHRGELFRQRILTIVETCRKQKLNPLNWLRAILEATLNKTSYPLLDDFKAACQ
;
A
#
# COMPACT_ATOMS: atom_id res chain seq x y z
N GLY A 1 23.35 53.07 37.13
CA GLY A 1 22.68 52.39 36.06
C GLY A 1 22.30 53.38 34.99
N GLY A 2 22.84 53.22 33.77
CA GLY A 2 22.44 54.07 32.60
C GLY A 2 21.24 53.48 31.90
N ASP A 3 20.53 54.32 31.14
CA ASP A 3 19.40 53.87 30.31
C ASP A 3 19.89 52.95 29.19
N ILE A 4 19.18 51.84 29.00
CA ILE A 4 19.49 50.84 27.97
C ILE A 4 18.55 51.09 26.79
N ALA A 5 19.11 51.49 25.65
CA ALA A 5 18.36 51.51 24.40
C ALA A 5 18.15 50.06 23.88
N ILE A 6 16.90 49.63 23.79
CA ILE A 6 16.54 48.30 23.30
C ILE A 6 16.48 48.34 21.78
N ASN A 7 17.19 47.46 21.10
CA ASN A 7 17.11 47.29 19.66
C ASN A 7 15.75 46.74 19.23
N ASP A 8 15.22 47.20 18.11
CA ASP A 8 13.94 46.75 17.56
C ASP A 8 13.93 45.23 17.18
N SER A 9 15.09 44.67 16.92
CA SER A 9 15.25 43.25 16.62
C SER A 9 15.78 42.47 17.83
N PRO A 10 15.14 41.37 18.22
CA PRO A 10 15.63 40.53 19.32
C PRO A 10 16.98 39.86 18.92
N TYR A 11 17.96 39.94 19.81
CA TYR A 11 19.27 39.26 19.58
C TYR A 11 19.16 37.73 19.58
N ARG A 12 18.09 37.19 20.18
CA ARG A 12 17.81 35.76 20.27
C ARG A 12 16.32 35.49 20.28
N ARG A 13 15.87 34.56 19.47
CA ARG A 13 14.53 34.01 19.51
C ARG A 13 14.56 32.63 20.15
N HIS A 14 13.69 32.37 21.10
CA HIS A 14 13.52 31.07 21.74
C HIS A 14 12.04 30.70 21.67
N GLN A 15 11.73 29.54 21.09
CA GLN A 15 10.36 29.03 20.98
C GLN A 15 10.26 27.76 21.82
N VAL A 16 9.21 27.67 22.60
CA VAL A 16 8.85 26.46 23.37
C VAL A 16 7.55 25.95 22.79
N PHE A 17 7.55 24.68 22.38
CA PHE A 17 6.36 23.99 21.89
C PHE A 17 5.82 23.11 23.01
N ASP A 18 4.52 23.20 23.28
CA ASP A 18 3.85 22.40 24.30
C ASP A 18 2.50 21.93 23.79
N ILE A 19 1.96 20.87 24.38
CA ILE A 19 0.62 20.37 24.11
C ILE A 19 -0.34 21.01 25.10
N PRO A 20 -1.41 21.70 24.62
CA PRO A 20 -2.37 22.32 25.54
C PRO A 20 -3.08 21.24 26.38
N SER A 21 -3.37 21.57 27.64
CA SER A 21 -4.04 20.65 28.60
C SER A 21 -5.42 20.21 28.14
N GLN A 22 -6.10 21.02 27.31
CA GLN A 22 -7.37 20.67 26.66
C GLN A 22 -7.20 20.77 25.14
N ALA A 23 -7.02 19.61 24.49
CA ALA A 23 -6.74 19.52 23.06
C ALA A 23 -7.97 19.17 22.20
N PHE A 24 -9.21 19.40 22.69
CA PHE A 24 -10.44 19.14 21.95
C PHE A 24 -11.50 20.22 22.22
N SER A 25 -12.47 20.33 21.30
CA SER A 25 -13.65 21.20 21.45
C SER A 25 -14.93 20.37 21.47
N VAL A 26 -15.92 20.85 22.19
CA VAL A 26 -17.27 20.25 22.23
C VAL A 26 -18.27 21.29 21.76
N VAL A 27 -19.11 20.90 20.79
CA VAL A 27 -20.26 21.69 20.34
C VAL A 27 -21.52 20.93 20.71
N GLU A 28 -22.38 21.54 21.51
CA GLU A 28 -23.69 20.98 21.89
C GLU A 28 -24.79 21.57 20.99
N HIS A 29 -25.55 20.71 20.33
CA HIS A 29 -26.73 21.09 19.56
C HIS A 29 -27.98 20.76 20.38
N GLN A 30 -28.68 21.78 20.86
CA GLN A 30 -29.92 21.65 21.66
C GLN A 30 -31.10 21.58 20.71
N LEU A 31 -31.78 20.46 20.66
CA LEU A 31 -32.96 20.20 19.81
C LEU A 31 -34.22 20.35 20.65
N HIS A 32 -35.05 21.32 20.33
CA HIS A 32 -36.30 21.57 21.02
C HIS A 32 -37.47 20.89 20.36
N GLN A 33 -38.51 20.58 21.13
CA GLN A 33 -39.81 20.16 20.65
C GLN A 33 -40.89 21.10 21.14
N GLY A 34 -41.96 21.23 20.36
CA GLY A 34 -43.13 22.04 20.70
C GLY A 34 -44.41 21.33 20.26
N GLN A 35 -45.51 21.79 20.79
CA GLN A 35 -46.87 21.29 20.44
C GLN A 35 -47.61 22.41 19.69
N CYS A 36 -48.23 22.05 18.56
CA CYS A 36 -49.05 22.99 17.79
C CYS A 36 -50.29 23.41 18.60
N CYS A 37 -50.48 24.73 18.75
CA CYS A 37 -51.65 25.25 19.53
C CYS A 37 -53.00 24.97 18.87
N GLN A 38 -53.06 24.71 17.57
CA GLN A 38 -54.27 24.46 16.83
C GLN A 38 -54.66 22.96 16.74
N CYS A 39 -53.69 22.07 16.53
CA CYS A 39 -53.94 20.64 16.31
C CYS A 39 -53.27 19.71 17.34
N SER A 40 -52.62 20.26 18.36
CA SER A 40 -51.90 19.54 19.42
C SER A 40 -50.84 18.57 18.91
N LYS A 41 -50.47 18.64 17.63
CA LYS A 41 -49.41 17.78 17.04
C LYS A 41 -48.03 18.22 17.59
N THR A 42 -47.28 17.24 18.11
CA THR A 42 -45.91 17.47 18.54
C THR A 42 -44.98 17.56 17.32
N VAL A 43 -44.15 18.62 17.25
CA VAL A 43 -43.14 18.85 16.28
C VAL A 43 -41.78 18.82 17.00
N LYS A 44 -40.79 18.08 16.46
CA LYS A 44 -39.44 17.97 16.99
C LYS A 44 -38.47 18.55 15.99
N ALA A 45 -37.53 19.35 16.47
CA ALA A 45 -36.41 19.79 15.66
C ALA A 45 -35.48 18.59 15.30
N THR A 46 -34.87 18.63 14.15
CA THR A 46 -33.86 17.66 13.69
C THR A 46 -32.50 18.32 13.58
N LEU A 47 -31.42 17.56 13.70
CA LEU A 47 -30.10 18.07 13.43
C LEU A 47 -29.99 18.57 11.99
N PRO A 48 -29.32 19.70 11.75
CA PRO A 48 -29.01 20.15 10.38
C PRO A 48 -28.20 19.08 9.63
N ASP A 49 -28.34 19.06 8.30
CA ASP A 49 -27.66 18.09 7.43
C ASP A 49 -26.13 18.18 7.50
N ASN A 50 -25.58 19.36 7.74
CA ASN A 50 -24.16 19.64 7.89
C ASN A 50 -23.60 19.36 9.30
N VAL A 51 -24.35 18.68 10.15
CA VAL A 51 -23.92 18.23 11.47
C VAL A 51 -23.78 16.73 11.49
N ASN A 52 -22.66 16.23 12.00
CA ASN A 52 -22.44 14.81 12.17
C ASN A 52 -23.55 14.18 13.03
N GLN A 53 -24.16 13.11 12.53
CA GLN A 53 -25.23 12.39 13.26
C GLN A 53 -24.71 11.60 14.47
N GLY A 54 -23.40 11.34 14.53
CA GLY A 54 -22.74 10.71 15.69
C GLY A 54 -21.95 11.70 16.52
N GLN A 55 -21.50 11.28 17.67
CA GLN A 55 -20.77 12.12 18.63
C GLN A 55 -19.34 12.48 18.21
N MET A 56 -18.80 11.85 17.16
CA MET A 56 -17.45 12.14 16.65
C MET A 56 -17.53 13.10 15.47
N GLY A 57 -16.91 14.26 15.60
CA GLY A 57 -16.71 15.22 14.51
C GLY A 57 -15.67 14.72 13.49
N ASN A 58 -15.57 15.38 12.32
CA ASN A 58 -14.72 14.97 11.22
C ASN A 58 -13.24 14.84 11.59
N ASN A 59 -12.71 15.75 12.41
CA ASN A 59 -11.33 15.70 12.86
C ASN A 59 -11.06 14.45 13.74
N LEU A 60 -12.00 14.11 14.62
CA LEU A 60 -11.88 12.93 15.47
C LEU A 60 -12.05 11.64 14.68
N LEU A 61 -12.95 11.59 13.70
CA LEU A 61 -13.10 10.48 12.77
C LEU A 61 -11.81 10.23 11.97
N ALA A 62 -11.23 11.29 11.40
CA ALA A 62 -9.96 11.22 10.69
C ALA A 62 -8.82 10.74 11.60
N TYR A 63 -8.74 11.28 12.82
CA TYR A 63 -7.76 10.86 13.82
C TYR A 63 -7.86 9.37 14.15
N VAL A 64 -9.06 8.88 14.48
CA VAL A 64 -9.32 7.45 14.77
C VAL A 64 -8.91 6.56 13.60
N ALA A 65 -9.23 6.95 12.37
CA ALA A 65 -8.83 6.22 11.17
C ALA A 65 -7.32 6.16 11.00
N MET A 66 -6.62 7.27 11.24
CA MET A 66 -5.15 7.35 11.19
C MET A 66 -4.47 6.50 12.26
N GLN A 67 -4.99 6.50 13.51
CA GLN A 67 -4.45 5.66 14.58
C GLN A 67 -4.47 4.18 14.21
N SER A 68 -5.49 3.72 13.50
CA SER A 68 -5.54 2.35 12.98
C SER A 68 -4.71 2.16 11.72
N GLY A 69 -4.93 3.00 10.70
CA GLY A 69 -4.40 2.80 9.34
C GLY A 69 -2.89 3.05 9.22
N GLN A 70 -2.38 4.10 9.85
CA GLN A 70 -0.97 4.48 9.78
C GLN A 70 -0.17 3.98 10.99
N PHE A 71 -0.74 4.09 12.20
CA PHE A 71 -0.02 3.76 13.44
C PHE A 71 -0.34 2.35 13.95
N HIS A 72 -1.19 1.60 13.22
CA HIS A 72 -1.52 0.19 13.46
C HIS A 72 -2.06 -0.12 14.87
N GLN A 73 -2.70 0.87 15.50
CA GLN A 73 -3.26 0.69 16.82
C GLN A 73 -4.52 -0.16 16.79
N SER A 74 -4.69 -0.99 17.82
CA SER A 74 -5.94 -1.71 18.05
C SER A 74 -7.04 -0.77 18.58
N ILE A 75 -8.30 -1.13 18.37
CA ILE A 75 -9.46 -0.37 18.88
C ILE A 75 -9.33 -0.11 20.38
N SER A 76 -8.86 -1.10 21.17
CA SER A 76 -8.66 -0.95 22.61
C SER A 76 -7.58 0.07 22.96
N LYS A 77 -6.48 0.13 22.18
CA LYS A 77 -5.43 1.14 22.38
C LYS A 77 -5.90 2.52 22.02
N ILE A 78 -6.70 2.65 20.93
CA ILE A 78 -7.30 3.94 20.55
C ILE A 78 -8.26 4.42 21.64
N GLN A 79 -9.09 3.53 22.19
CA GLN A 79 -9.98 3.84 23.30
C GLN A 79 -9.18 4.40 24.50
N GLN A 80 -8.15 3.67 24.92
CA GLN A 80 -7.29 4.08 26.03
C GLN A 80 -6.60 5.42 25.77
N GLN A 81 -6.12 5.65 24.54
CA GLN A 81 -5.47 6.89 24.16
C GLN A 81 -6.44 8.09 24.18
N LEU A 82 -7.68 7.90 23.68
CA LEU A 82 -8.71 8.94 23.72
C LEU A 82 -9.04 9.31 25.17
N GLU A 83 -9.16 8.32 26.04
CA GLU A 83 -9.44 8.55 27.46
C GLU A 83 -8.27 9.22 28.20
N GLN A 84 -7.05 8.68 28.06
CA GLN A 84 -5.89 9.17 28.81
C GLN A 84 -5.36 10.53 28.31
N ASN A 85 -5.31 10.74 27.00
CA ASN A 85 -4.72 11.95 26.44
C ASN A 85 -5.71 13.09 26.29
N PHE A 86 -7.01 12.77 26.12
CA PHE A 86 -8.02 13.76 25.80
C PHE A 86 -9.21 13.76 26.78
N GLY A 87 -9.29 12.82 27.72
CA GLY A 87 -10.46 12.67 28.60
C GLY A 87 -11.75 12.28 27.87
N LEU A 88 -11.64 11.76 26.65
CA LEU A 88 -12.78 11.38 25.81
C LEU A 88 -13.13 9.91 25.98
N SER A 89 -14.31 9.62 26.54
CA SER A 89 -14.79 8.25 26.76
C SER A 89 -15.69 7.79 25.63
N PHE A 90 -15.19 6.85 24.81
CA PHE A 90 -15.95 6.18 23.74
C PHE A 90 -15.89 4.67 23.91
N SER A 91 -16.99 3.98 23.61
CA SER A 91 -16.99 2.52 23.58
C SER A 91 -16.19 1.98 22.39
N ARG A 92 -15.68 0.74 22.50
CA ARG A 92 -15.02 0.05 21.36
C ARG A 92 -15.95 -0.08 20.16
N GLY A 93 -17.26 -0.24 20.40
CA GLY A 93 -18.29 -0.25 19.36
C GLY A 93 -18.34 1.08 18.58
N ALA A 94 -18.35 2.21 19.29
CA ALA A 94 -18.34 3.54 18.69
C ALA A 94 -17.06 3.80 17.86
N ILE A 95 -15.90 3.37 18.34
CA ILE A 95 -14.63 3.47 17.59
C ILE A 95 -14.66 2.60 16.33
N SER A 96 -15.18 1.35 16.45
CA SER A 96 -15.34 0.47 15.29
C SER A 96 -16.36 1.01 14.28
N GLU A 97 -17.40 1.68 14.72
CA GLU A 97 -18.38 2.34 13.85
C GLU A 97 -17.76 3.55 13.14
N ALA A 98 -16.96 4.35 13.85
CA ALA A 98 -16.20 5.45 13.27
C ALA A 98 -15.32 4.98 12.12
N GLN A 99 -14.59 3.86 12.28
CA GLN A 99 -13.82 3.25 11.19
C GLN A 99 -14.69 2.85 10.00
N GLY A 100 -15.89 2.30 10.26
CA GLY A 100 -16.83 1.94 9.21
C GLY A 100 -17.37 3.14 8.44
N ARG A 101 -17.67 4.24 9.13
CA ARG A 101 -18.11 5.52 8.52
C ARG A 101 -16.99 6.10 7.65
N VAL A 102 -15.77 6.19 8.16
CA VAL A 102 -14.61 6.65 7.35
C VAL A 102 -14.41 5.75 6.14
N SER A 103 -14.46 4.42 6.32
CA SER A 103 -14.35 3.48 5.19
C SER A 103 -15.39 3.74 4.10
N ALA A 104 -16.63 4.05 4.46
CA ALA A 104 -17.68 4.32 3.48
C ALA A 104 -17.37 5.56 2.64
N VAL A 105 -16.95 6.66 3.26
CA VAL A 105 -16.63 7.92 2.56
C VAL A 105 -15.34 7.82 1.73
N LEU A 106 -14.45 6.88 2.02
CA LEU A 106 -13.23 6.64 1.22
C LEU A 106 -13.49 5.86 -0.08
N THR A 107 -14.72 5.41 -0.33
CA THR A 107 -15.02 4.58 -1.51
C THR A 107 -14.64 5.25 -2.83
N PRO A 108 -14.99 6.53 -3.10
CA PRO A 108 -14.64 7.17 -4.36
C PRO A 108 -13.12 7.28 -4.57
N ALA A 109 -12.37 7.77 -3.58
CA ALA A 109 -10.91 7.88 -3.67
C ALA A 109 -10.22 6.51 -3.84
N TYR A 110 -10.74 5.48 -3.20
CA TYR A 110 -10.26 4.10 -3.37
C TYR A 110 -10.49 3.59 -4.79
N GLN A 111 -11.67 3.84 -5.38
CA GLN A 111 -11.99 3.42 -6.75
C GLN A 111 -11.16 4.19 -7.77
N ASP A 112 -11.02 5.48 -7.61
CA ASP A 112 -10.20 6.34 -8.45
C ASP A 112 -8.74 5.86 -8.52
N ILE A 113 -8.10 5.60 -7.36
CA ILE A 113 -6.75 5.03 -7.33
C ILE A 113 -6.70 3.65 -8.00
N LYS A 114 -7.71 2.81 -7.78
CA LYS A 114 -7.78 1.48 -8.39
C LYS A 114 -7.90 1.55 -9.91
N GLU A 115 -8.71 2.45 -10.43
CA GLU A 115 -8.90 2.67 -11.86
C GLU A 115 -7.63 3.24 -12.50
N THR A 116 -6.97 4.19 -11.84
CA THR A 116 -5.70 4.76 -12.29
C THR A 116 -4.62 3.67 -12.45
N MET A 117 -4.59 2.66 -11.57
CA MET A 117 -3.64 1.54 -11.69
C MET A 117 -3.74 0.77 -13.01
N HIS A 118 -4.92 0.70 -13.61
CA HIS A 118 -5.09 0.02 -14.91
C HIS A 118 -4.50 0.82 -16.08
N ASN A 119 -4.27 2.12 -15.91
CA ASN A 119 -3.71 3.01 -16.92
C ASN A 119 -2.19 3.22 -16.77
N GLU A 120 -1.59 2.70 -15.70
CA GLU A 120 -0.16 2.80 -15.45
C GLU A 120 0.63 1.85 -16.37
N ALA A 121 1.73 2.31 -16.97
CA ALA A 121 2.55 1.49 -17.87
C ALA A 121 3.17 0.27 -17.18
N VAL A 122 3.63 0.44 -15.94
CA VAL A 122 4.28 -0.61 -15.15
C VAL A 122 3.71 -0.61 -13.74
N VAL A 123 3.25 -1.78 -13.29
CA VAL A 123 2.76 -1.98 -11.94
C VAL A 123 3.46 -3.15 -11.25
N HIS A 124 3.55 -3.08 -9.95
CA HIS A 124 4.06 -4.15 -9.10
C HIS A 124 2.91 -4.82 -8.37
N CYS A 125 2.89 -6.14 -8.32
CA CYS A 125 1.87 -6.88 -7.59
C CYS A 125 2.48 -7.89 -6.63
N ASP A 126 1.90 -7.99 -5.44
CA ASP A 126 2.27 -8.98 -4.43
C ASP A 126 1.07 -9.25 -3.50
N GLU A 127 1.10 -10.34 -2.73
CA GLU A 127 0.05 -10.70 -1.80
C GLU A 127 0.61 -11.30 -0.50
N THR A 128 -0.14 -11.12 0.58
CA THR A 128 0.20 -11.70 1.87
C THR A 128 -1.04 -12.26 2.57
N ARG A 129 -0.82 -13.16 3.54
CA ARG A 129 -1.92 -13.70 4.34
C ARG A 129 -2.68 -12.59 5.06
N HIS A 130 -3.98 -12.74 5.09
CA HIS A 130 -4.93 -11.98 5.89
C HIS A 130 -5.83 -12.95 6.64
N GLN A 131 -6.47 -12.51 7.71
CA GLN A 131 -7.40 -13.33 8.48
C GLN A 131 -8.66 -12.53 8.81
N ARG A 132 -9.81 -13.15 8.58
CA ARG A 132 -11.11 -12.65 9.04
C ARG A 132 -11.75 -13.68 9.94
N GLY A 133 -11.82 -13.39 11.24
CA GLY A 133 -12.21 -14.38 12.24
C GLY A 133 -11.34 -15.62 12.12
N ASN A 134 -11.93 -16.79 11.85
CA ASN A 134 -11.23 -18.05 11.64
C ASN A 134 -10.96 -18.37 10.16
N GLU A 135 -11.32 -17.48 9.23
CA GLU A 135 -11.13 -17.68 7.79
C GLU A 135 -9.76 -17.19 7.34
N ASN A 136 -9.03 -18.03 6.62
CA ASN A 136 -7.83 -17.65 5.90
C ASN A 136 -8.23 -16.80 4.69
N ARG A 137 -7.69 -15.61 4.60
CA ARG A 137 -7.90 -14.63 3.54
C ARG A 137 -6.57 -14.12 3.04
N TRP A 138 -6.59 -13.25 2.05
CA TRP A 138 -5.39 -12.68 1.43
C TRP A 138 -5.56 -11.17 1.28
N MET A 139 -4.50 -10.45 1.58
CA MET A 139 -4.35 -9.05 1.22
C MET A 139 -3.50 -9.01 -0.05
N TRP A 140 -4.10 -8.58 -1.12
CA TRP A 140 -3.48 -8.29 -2.40
C TRP A 140 -3.12 -6.83 -2.48
N GLN A 141 -2.07 -6.53 -3.19
CA GLN A 141 -1.64 -5.15 -3.46
C GLN A 141 -1.16 -5.03 -4.89
N VAL A 142 -1.53 -3.93 -5.53
CA VAL A 142 -0.92 -3.42 -6.75
C VAL A 142 -0.38 -2.03 -6.46
N CYS A 143 0.82 -1.69 -6.95
CA CYS A 143 1.41 -0.38 -6.72
C CYS A 143 2.35 0.05 -7.84
N THR A 144 2.57 1.37 -7.91
CA THR A 144 3.65 2.03 -8.66
C THR A 144 4.61 2.71 -7.69
N ALA A 145 5.52 3.55 -8.18
CA ALA A 145 6.36 4.41 -7.34
C ALA A 145 5.51 5.43 -6.54
N GLU A 146 4.36 5.85 -7.07
CA GLU A 146 3.53 6.93 -6.51
C GLU A 146 2.21 6.46 -5.88
N LEU A 147 1.66 5.35 -6.33
CA LEU A 147 0.35 4.86 -5.94
C LEU A 147 0.43 3.50 -5.27
N SER A 148 -0.55 3.19 -4.43
CA SER A 148 -0.77 1.85 -3.86
C SER A 148 -2.25 1.56 -3.73
N CYS A 149 -2.70 0.40 -4.20
CA CYS A 149 -4.07 -0.08 -4.03
C CYS A 149 -4.07 -1.44 -3.35
N PHE A 150 -4.86 -1.58 -2.30
CA PHE A 150 -4.99 -2.82 -1.52
C PHE A 150 -6.37 -3.44 -1.71
N MET A 151 -6.44 -4.75 -1.75
CA MET A 151 -7.69 -5.50 -1.86
C MET A 151 -7.64 -6.76 -1.00
N THR A 152 -8.66 -6.96 -0.15
CA THR A 152 -8.83 -8.23 0.57
C THR A 152 -9.62 -9.23 -0.29
N HIS A 153 -9.18 -10.49 -0.29
CA HIS A 153 -9.86 -11.54 -1.04
C HIS A 153 -9.75 -12.90 -0.33
N PHE A 154 -10.73 -13.79 -0.53
CA PHE A 154 -10.70 -15.14 0.07
C PHE A 154 -9.75 -16.08 -0.65
N SER A 155 -9.48 -15.85 -1.93
CA SER A 155 -8.57 -16.67 -2.75
C SER A 155 -7.19 -16.03 -2.87
N ARG A 156 -6.15 -16.88 -2.92
CA ARG A 156 -4.83 -16.50 -3.37
C ARG A 156 -4.65 -16.68 -4.90
N GLY A 157 -5.51 -17.43 -5.56
CA GLY A 157 -5.36 -17.83 -6.96
C GLY A 157 -5.58 -16.72 -7.98
N ALA A 158 -5.47 -17.09 -9.27
CA ALA A 158 -5.58 -16.20 -10.42
C ALA A 158 -6.87 -15.34 -10.43
N TRP A 159 -7.98 -15.88 -9.92
CA TRP A 159 -9.22 -15.11 -9.83
C TRP A 159 -9.08 -13.83 -9.00
N ALA A 160 -8.34 -13.88 -7.89
CA ALA A 160 -8.10 -12.69 -7.07
C ALA A 160 -7.17 -11.69 -7.79
N ALA A 161 -6.12 -12.20 -8.45
CA ALA A 161 -5.22 -11.38 -9.25
C ALA A 161 -5.98 -10.66 -10.37
N LYS A 162 -6.83 -11.38 -11.11
CA LYS A 162 -7.68 -10.83 -12.17
C LYS A 162 -8.64 -9.74 -11.67
N LYS A 163 -9.20 -9.88 -10.47
CA LYS A 163 -10.06 -8.87 -9.87
C LYS A 163 -9.34 -7.56 -9.55
N LEU A 164 -8.04 -7.62 -9.32
CA LEU A 164 -7.21 -6.46 -9.02
C LEU A 164 -6.56 -5.86 -10.25
N LEU A 165 -6.04 -6.70 -11.16
CA LEU A 165 -5.26 -6.31 -12.33
C LEU A 165 -6.04 -6.30 -13.65
N GLY A 166 -7.24 -6.90 -13.67
CA GLY A 166 -7.99 -7.18 -14.90
C GLY A 166 -7.73 -8.59 -15.43
N ASP A 167 -8.58 -9.04 -16.37
CA ASP A 167 -8.46 -10.36 -17.00
C ASP A 167 -7.27 -10.43 -17.96
N ASN A 168 -7.02 -9.34 -18.68
CA ASN A 168 -5.91 -9.18 -19.63
C ASN A 168 -5.27 -7.81 -19.38
N PRO A 169 -4.35 -7.67 -18.41
CA PRO A 169 -3.71 -6.39 -18.12
C PRO A 169 -2.85 -5.94 -19.32
N GLU A 170 -3.06 -4.71 -19.78
CA GLU A 170 -2.25 -4.10 -20.84
C GLU A 170 -0.94 -3.52 -20.31
N ASN A 171 -0.89 -3.25 -19.01
CA ASN A 171 0.33 -2.81 -18.34
C ASN A 171 1.29 -3.98 -18.07
N ILE A 172 2.57 -3.65 -17.88
CA ILE A 172 3.56 -4.65 -17.47
C ILE A 172 3.48 -4.87 -15.96
N VAL A 173 3.24 -6.10 -15.57
CA VAL A 173 3.10 -6.48 -14.16
C VAL A 173 4.37 -7.13 -13.65
N VAL A 174 5.04 -6.49 -12.70
CA VAL A 174 6.22 -7.05 -12.02
C VAL A 174 5.76 -7.90 -10.84
N THR A 175 6.10 -9.20 -10.85
CA THR A 175 5.65 -10.16 -9.83
C THR A 175 6.79 -11.08 -9.36
N ASP A 176 6.53 -11.83 -8.30
CA ASP A 176 7.31 -13.05 -8.00
C ASP A 176 6.94 -14.21 -8.97
N GLN A 177 7.43 -15.42 -8.68
CA GLN A 177 7.17 -16.63 -9.49
C GLN A 177 5.86 -17.34 -9.12
N TYR A 178 4.96 -16.71 -8.36
CA TYR A 178 3.74 -17.38 -7.93
C TYR A 178 2.80 -17.69 -9.10
N ALA A 179 2.20 -18.88 -9.06
CA ALA A 179 1.37 -19.42 -10.15
C ALA A 179 0.06 -18.62 -10.36
N GLY A 180 -0.42 -17.89 -9.36
CA GLY A 180 -1.61 -17.06 -9.47
C GLY A 180 -1.53 -15.99 -10.55
N TYR A 181 -0.33 -15.67 -11.03
CA TYR A 181 -0.08 -14.69 -12.10
C TYR A 181 0.15 -15.33 -13.48
N HIS A 182 0.03 -16.67 -13.64
CA HIS A 182 0.30 -17.34 -14.91
C HIS A 182 -0.71 -17.06 -16.02
N TYR A 183 -1.78 -16.36 -15.74
CA TYR A 183 -2.76 -15.92 -16.74
C TYR A 183 -2.32 -14.66 -17.50
N ILE A 184 -1.31 -13.95 -16.99
CA ILE A 184 -0.75 -12.76 -17.61
C ILE A 184 0.17 -13.21 -18.75
N ASP A 185 0.02 -12.58 -19.90
CA ASP A 185 0.84 -12.86 -21.07
C ASP A 185 2.33 -12.65 -20.78
N SER A 186 3.18 -13.42 -21.47
CA SER A 186 4.63 -13.43 -21.20
C SER A 186 5.30 -12.08 -21.39
N ASP A 187 4.82 -11.29 -22.34
CA ASP A 187 5.35 -9.97 -22.69
C ASP A 187 4.85 -8.86 -21.75
N HIS A 188 3.81 -9.14 -20.98
CA HIS A 188 3.23 -8.23 -19.98
C HIS A 188 3.57 -8.60 -18.54
N ARG A 189 4.46 -9.57 -18.34
CA ARG A 189 4.87 -9.99 -16.98
C ARG A 189 6.37 -10.03 -16.83
N GLN A 190 6.92 -9.19 -15.95
CA GLN A 190 8.32 -9.24 -15.54
C GLN A 190 8.46 -10.06 -14.26
N LEU A 191 9.28 -11.12 -14.28
CA LEU A 191 9.63 -11.88 -13.08
C LEU A 191 10.72 -11.17 -12.26
N CYS A 192 10.51 -11.13 -10.96
CA CYS A 192 11.44 -10.49 -10.01
C CYS A 192 12.77 -11.23 -9.90
N TRP A 193 13.86 -10.64 -10.37
CA TRP A 193 15.20 -11.19 -10.29
C TRP A 193 15.74 -11.34 -8.87
N ALA A 194 15.26 -10.56 -7.91
CA ALA A 194 15.61 -10.74 -6.50
C ALA A 194 15.07 -12.07 -5.95
N HIS A 195 13.86 -12.47 -6.32
CA HIS A 195 13.28 -13.76 -5.97
C HIS A 195 14.00 -14.91 -6.68
N ILE A 196 14.35 -14.73 -7.95
CA ILE A 196 15.15 -15.71 -8.70
C ILE A 196 16.52 -15.88 -8.03
N LEU A 197 17.19 -14.78 -7.66
CA LEU A 197 18.48 -14.82 -6.95
C LEU A 197 18.38 -15.56 -5.62
N ARG A 198 17.34 -15.29 -4.82
CA ARG A 198 17.09 -16.01 -3.55
C ARG A 198 16.96 -17.54 -3.79
N ASN A 199 16.26 -17.90 -4.84
CA ASN A 199 16.09 -19.29 -5.23
C ASN A 199 17.39 -19.95 -5.68
N MET A 200 18.23 -19.23 -6.44
CA MET A 200 19.53 -19.75 -6.89
C MET A 200 20.57 -19.77 -5.76
N ASN A 201 20.50 -18.87 -4.80
CA ASN A 201 21.33 -18.97 -3.58
C ASN A 201 21.02 -20.24 -2.79
N ALA A 202 19.74 -20.60 -2.60
CA ALA A 202 19.38 -21.85 -1.95
C ALA A 202 19.91 -23.09 -2.71
N LEU A 203 20.04 -23.02 -4.03
CA LEU A 203 20.66 -24.04 -4.86
C LEU A 203 22.20 -24.06 -4.65
N ALA A 204 22.84 -22.91 -4.60
CA ALA A 204 24.29 -22.75 -4.38
C ALA A 204 24.74 -23.15 -2.98
N GLU A 205 23.88 -23.00 -1.97
CA GLU A 205 24.10 -23.43 -0.59
C GLU A 205 23.88 -24.93 -0.36
N SER A 206 23.39 -25.65 -1.38
CA SER A 206 23.17 -27.08 -1.36
C SER A 206 24.50 -27.86 -1.60
N TRP A 207 24.42 -29.12 -1.93
CA TRP A 207 25.58 -30.02 -2.10
C TRP A 207 25.66 -30.59 -3.51
N GLY A 208 26.83 -31.20 -3.86
CA GLY A 208 27.05 -31.86 -5.13
C GLY A 208 26.89 -30.94 -6.34
N THR A 209 26.34 -31.46 -7.43
CA THR A 209 26.10 -30.68 -8.65
C THR A 209 25.11 -29.56 -8.48
N ASN A 210 24.21 -29.60 -7.48
CA ASN A 210 23.35 -28.47 -7.13
C ASN A 210 24.17 -27.22 -6.83
N LYS A 211 25.20 -27.35 -5.94
CA LYS A 211 26.10 -26.24 -5.58
C LYS A 211 26.81 -25.69 -6.80
N THR A 212 27.32 -26.52 -7.67
CA THR A 212 28.07 -26.13 -8.88
C THR A 212 27.19 -25.25 -9.79
N TYR A 213 26.01 -25.76 -10.16
CA TYR A 213 25.09 -25.01 -11.03
C TYR A 213 24.49 -23.77 -10.32
N GLY A 214 24.14 -23.89 -9.04
CA GLY A 214 23.66 -22.78 -8.25
C GLY A 214 24.66 -21.63 -8.17
N THR A 215 25.93 -21.92 -7.91
CA THR A 215 27.00 -20.92 -7.86
C THR A 215 27.18 -20.20 -9.21
N THR A 216 27.13 -20.94 -10.32
CA THR A 216 27.21 -20.37 -11.66
C THR A 216 26.01 -19.47 -11.96
N LEU A 217 24.78 -19.93 -11.68
CA LEU A 217 23.55 -19.14 -11.88
C LEU A 217 23.53 -17.88 -11.02
N VAL A 218 23.94 -17.96 -9.76
CA VAL A 218 24.09 -16.77 -8.87
C VAL A 218 25.09 -15.78 -9.46
N ARG A 219 26.22 -16.25 -10.00
CA ARG A 219 27.22 -15.38 -10.65
C ARG A 219 26.63 -14.65 -11.85
N LEU A 220 25.87 -15.34 -12.71
CA LEU A 220 25.21 -14.74 -13.87
C LEU A 220 24.21 -13.65 -13.45
N ILE A 221 23.39 -13.90 -12.43
CA ILE A 221 22.45 -12.90 -11.90
C ILE A 221 23.20 -11.69 -11.35
N ARG A 222 24.31 -11.89 -10.64
CA ARG A 222 25.13 -10.76 -10.16
C ARG A 222 25.74 -9.93 -11.31
N ILE A 223 26.08 -10.58 -12.42
CA ILE A 223 26.53 -9.88 -13.65
C ILE A 223 25.36 -9.06 -14.22
N LEU A 224 24.15 -9.63 -14.29
CA LEU A 224 22.94 -8.93 -14.73
C LEU A 224 22.71 -7.64 -13.93
N PHE A 225 22.68 -7.71 -12.60
CA PHE A 225 22.49 -6.53 -11.76
C PHE A 225 23.62 -5.48 -11.95
N ARG A 226 24.85 -5.94 -12.13
CA ARG A 226 25.97 -5.04 -12.38
C ARG A 226 25.88 -4.35 -13.76
N LEU A 227 25.46 -5.05 -14.80
CA LEU A 227 25.24 -4.48 -16.12
C LEU A 227 24.12 -3.44 -16.09
N GLN A 228 23.00 -3.78 -15.46
CA GLN A 228 21.88 -2.86 -15.27
C GLN A 228 22.31 -1.58 -14.57
N HIS A 229 22.94 -1.71 -13.41
CA HIS A 229 23.42 -0.54 -12.65
C HIS A 229 24.41 0.34 -13.45
N ARG A 230 25.29 -0.25 -14.25
CA ARG A 230 26.20 0.50 -15.12
C ARG A 230 25.48 1.21 -16.26
N TYR A 231 24.42 0.63 -16.78
CA TYR A 231 23.56 1.25 -17.77
C TYR A 231 22.78 2.43 -17.18
N GLU A 232 22.11 2.22 -16.07
CA GLU A 232 21.37 3.25 -15.34
C GLU A 232 22.23 4.43 -14.88
N SER A 233 23.51 4.17 -14.56
CA SER A 233 24.47 5.21 -14.19
C SER A 233 25.20 5.85 -15.39
N ASN A 234 24.76 5.58 -16.63
CA ASN A 234 25.38 6.03 -17.87
C ASN A 234 26.89 5.61 -18.05
N ALA A 235 27.35 4.61 -17.28
CA ALA A 235 28.70 4.04 -17.40
C ALA A 235 28.80 2.96 -18.49
N LEU A 236 27.74 2.69 -19.21
CA LEU A 236 27.66 1.73 -20.30
C LEU A 236 26.69 2.26 -21.37
N SER A 237 27.14 2.33 -22.65
CA SER A 237 26.23 2.70 -23.72
C SER A 237 25.18 1.62 -23.99
N GLU A 238 24.01 2.02 -24.45
CA GLU A 238 22.87 1.14 -24.74
C GLU A 238 23.27 -0.04 -25.64
N LYS A 239 23.94 0.22 -26.77
CA LYS A 239 24.40 -0.85 -27.67
C LYS A 239 25.25 -1.89 -26.94
N ARG A 240 26.24 -1.44 -26.13
CA ARG A 240 27.07 -2.37 -25.35
C ARG A 240 26.33 -3.07 -24.23
N TYR A 241 25.32 -2.43 -23.69
CA TYR A 241 24.44 -3.02 -22.68
C TYR A 241 23.63 -4.15 -23.31
N LEU A 242 22.92 -3.91 -24.40
CA LEU A 242 22.10 -4.90 -25.11
C LEU A 242 22.97 -6.08 -25.60
N ASP A 243 24.13 -5.85 -26.24
CA ASP A 243 25.05 -6.90 -26.65
C ASP A 243 25.50 -7.82 -25.49
N ARG A 244 25.73 -7.24 -24.31
CA ARG A 244 26.14 -7.99 -23.13
C ARG A 244 24.99 -8.72 -22.48
N MET A 245 23.80 -8.14 -22.45
CA MET A 245 22.59 -8.77 -21.93
C MET A 245 22.18 -9.97 -22.80
N GLU A 246 22.30 -9.89 -24.13
CA GLU A 246 22.03 -11.01 -25.01
C GLU A 246 22.97 -12.19 -24.74
N LYS A 247 24.29 -11.93 -24.65
CA LYS A 247 25.26 -12.96 -24.28
C LYS A 247 24.97 -13.58 -22.90
N LEU A 248 24.55 -12.75 -21.96
CA LEU A 248 24.19 -13.19 -20.61
C LEU A 248 22.93 -14.07 -20.63
N ARG A 249 21.92 -13.70 -21.44
CA ARG A 249 20.68 -14.45 -21.64
C ARG A 249 20.96 -15.85 -22.21
N ILE A 250 21.82 -15.95 -23.21
CA ILE A 250 22.24 -17.24 -23.78
C ILE A 250 22.93 -18.08 -22.69
N ALA A 251 23.92 -17.53 -22.00
CA ALA A 251 24.64 -18.27 -20.95
C ALA A 251 23.73 -18.68 -19.78
N TRP A 252 22.76 -17.84 -19.41
CA TRP A 252 21.73 -18.13 -18.41
C TRP A 252 20.89 -19.33 -18.82
N ARG A 253 20.36 -19.33 -20.04
CA ARG A 253 19.52 -20.39 -20.58
C ARG A 253 20.27 -21.74 -20.63
N GLU A 254 21.51 -21.74 -21.15
CA GLU A 254 22.37 -22.92 -21.19
C GLU A 254 22.61 -23.52 -19.79
N GLN A 255 22.92 -22.66 -18.81
CA GLN A 255 23.15 -23.13 -17.44
C GLN A 255 21.87 -23.65 -16.78
N LEU A 256 20.71 -23.04 -17.05
CA LEU A 256 19.42 -23.56 -16.59
C LEU A 256 19.10 -24.94 -17.22
N GLU A 257 19.38 -25.13 -18.50
CA GLU A 257 19.17 -26.42 -19.17
C GLU A 257 20.04 -27.52 -18.56
N LEU A 258 21.32 -27.21 -18.33
CA LEU A 258 22.20 -28.14 -17.64
C LEU A 258 21.76 -28.46 -16.23
N ALA A 259 21.40 -27.43 -15.45
CA ALA A 259 20.92 -27.58 -14.08
C ALA A 259 19.61 -28.38 -14.01
N SER A 260 18.69 -28.17 -14.97
CA SER A 260 17.41 -28.87 -15.05
C SER A 260 17.53 -30.40 -15.24
N ARG A 261 18.67 -30.84 -15.80
CA ARG A 261 18.96 -32.27 -16.05
C ARG A 261 19.93 -32.87 -15.04
N ARG A 262 20.91 -32.08 -14.54
CA ARG A 262 22.07 -32.57 -13.81
C ARG A 262 22.08 -32.26 -12.31
N CYS A 263 21.20 -31.44 -11.82
CA CYS A 263 21.02 -31.25 -10.37
C CYS A 263 20.58 -32.60 -9.75
N VAL A 264 21.16 -32.95 -8.60
CA VAL A 264 20.83 -34.22 -7.93
C VAL A 264 19.48 -34.20 -7.22
N THR A 265 18.93 -33.00 -6.94
CA THR A 265 17.66 -32.86 -6.20
C THR A 265 16.52 -32.52 -7.16
N PRO A 266 15.45 -33.35 -7.26
CA PRO A 266 14.33 -33.11 -8.17
C PRO A 266 13.65 -31.72 -8.00
N ARG A 267 13.57 -31.23 -6.77
CA ARG A 267 13.05 -29.88 -6.49
C ARG A 267 13.80 -28.80 -7.24
N TYR A 268 15.11 -28.89 -7.32
CA TYR A 268 15.95 -27.90 -8.01
C TYR A 268 15.91 -28.08 -9.53
N GLN A 269 15.86 -29.33 -10.02
CA GLN A 269 15.60 -29.58 -11.44
C GLN A 269 14.29 -28.93 -11.90
N ASN A 270 13.20 -29.17 -11.15
CA ASN A 270 11.89 -28.64 -11.48
C ASN A 270 11.85 -27.09 -11.44
N ARG A 271 12.59 -26.47 -10.51
CA ARG A 271 12.72 -25.02 -10.45
C ARG A 271 13.42 -24.45 -11.68
N CYS A 272 14.50 -25.10 -12.15
CA CYS A 272 15.19 -24.72 -13.38
C CYS A 272 14.29 -24.93 -14.62
N LYS A 273 13.55 -26.03 -14.69
CA LYS A 273 12.57 -26.28 -15.76
C LYS A 273 11.47 -25.20 -15.79
N LEU A 274 10.98 -24.80 -14.63
CA LEU A 274 9.98 -23.72 -14.53
C LEU A 274 10.52 -22.38 -15.03
N LEU A 275 11.77 -22.04 -14.67
CA LEU A 275 12.43 -20.84 -15.17
C LEU A 275 12.65 -20.87 -16.68
N LEU A 276 13.03 -22.02 -17.24
CA LEU A 276 13.14 -22.21 -18.71
C LEU A 276 11.80 -22.03 -19.42
N LYS A 277 10.72 -22.54 -18.82
CA LYS A 277 9.36 -22.37 -19.36
C LYS A 277 8.93 -20.91 -19.39
N HIS A 278 9.39 -20.10 -18.44
CA HIS A 278 9.04 -18.69 -18.27
C HIS A 278 10.25 -17.77 -18.54
N ASP A 279 11.19 -18.19 -19.38
CA ASP A 279 12.43 -17.44 -19.64
C ASP A 279 12.13 -16.04 -20.19
N ASP A 280 11.20 -15.92 -21.13
CA ASP A 280 10.82 -14.63 -21.72
C ASP A 280 10.37 -13.62 -20.66
N MET A 281 9.61 -14.06 -19.66
CA MET A 281 9.16 -13.21 -18.54
C MET A 281 10.33 -12.69 -17.67
N CYS A 282 11.51 -13.27 -17.75
CA CYS A 282 12.69 -12.78 -17.03
C CYS A 282 13.32 -11.55 -17.70
N TRP A 283 13.04 -11.33 -19.00
CA TRP A 283 13.75 -10.37 -19.84
C TRP A 283 12.87 -9.26 -20.41
N VAL A 284 11.63 -9.14 -19.96
CA VAL A 284 10.66 -8.11 -20.43
C VAL A 284 11.22 -6.69 -20.27
N PHE A 285 12.03 -6.45 -19.22
CA PHE A 285 12.71 -5.17 -18.98
C PHE A 285 13.66 -4.74 -20.09
N LEU A 286 14.08 -5.65 -21.00
CA LEU A 286 14.92 -5.31 -22.17
C LEU A 286 14.10 -4.75 -23.34
N SER A 287 12.81 -5.02 -23.38
CA SER A 287 11.91 -4.64 -24.48
C SER A 287 11.03 -3.45 -24.13
N HIS A 288 10.99 -3.05 -22.85
CA HIS A 288 10.12 -2.00 -22.36
C HIS A 288 10.85 -1.09 -21.38
N ASP A 289 10.84 0.20 -21.68
CA ASP A 289 11.47 1.21 -20.84
C ASP A 289 10.79 1.32 -19.46
N GLY A 290 11.60 1.59 -18.45
CA GLY A 290 11.10 1.81 -17.08
C GLY A 290 10.69 0.54 -16.31
N VAL A 291 10.80 -0.65 -16.91
CA VAL A 291 10.49 -1.91 -16.20
C VAL A 291 11.64 -2.31 -15.27
N PRO A 292 11.41 -2.37 -13.95
CA PRO A 292 12.46 -2.69 -12.99
C PRO A 292 12.74 -4.20 -12.92
N LEU A 293 13.96 -4.55 -12.57
CA LEU A 293 14.38 -5.95 -12.37
C LEU A 293 13.71 -6.62 -11.17
N THR A 294 13.20 -5.86 -10.21
CA THR A 294 12.76 -6.40 -8.92
C THR A 294 11.38 -5.93 -8.52
N ASN A 295 10.69 -6.75 -7.73
CA ASN A 295 9.39 -6.42 -7.14
C ASN A 295 9.52 -5.77 -5.75
N ASN A 296 10.64 -5.14 -5.44
CA ASN A 296 10.91 -4.55 -4.12
C ASN A 296 9.92 -3.44 -3.76
N GLU A 297 9.33 -2.77 -4.75
CA GLU A 297 8.32 -1.73 -4.52
C GLU A 297 7.07 -2.30 -3.86
N ALA A 298 6.54 -3.42 -4.39
CA ALA A 298 5.41 -4.11 -3.77
C ALA A 298 5.76 -4.64 -2.37
N GLU A 299 6.94 -5.24 -2.19
CA GLU A 299 7.38 -5.74 -0.88
C GLU A 299 7.45 -4.62 0.17
N ARG A 300 8.00 -3.45 -0.18
CA ARG A 300 8.08 -2.28 0.72
C ARG A 300 6.70 -1.76 1.10
N SER A 301 5.83 -1.62 0.12
CA SER A 301 4.49 -1.10 0.30
C SER A 301 3.61 -2.07 1.13
N LEU A 302 3.72 -3.37 0.87
CA LEU A 302 2.98 -4.41 1.60
C LEU A 302 3.46 -4.56 3.06
N ARG A 303 4.69 -4.12 3.37
CA ARG A 303 5.29 -4.23 4.70
C ARG A 303 4.47 -3.54 5.79
N SER A 304 3.88 -2.39 5.49
CA SER A 304 3.00 -1.67 6.40
C SER A 304 1.85 -2.57 6.87
N TYR A 305 1.15 -3.21 5.94
CA TYR A 305 0.11 -4.17 6.29
C TYR A 305 0.62 -5.39 7.05
N VAL A 306 1.78 -5.93 6.69
CA VAL A 306 2.38 -7.08 7.39
C VAL A 306 2.65 -6.75 8.87
N LEU A 307 3.13 -5.53 9.17
CA LEU A 307 3.34 -5.05 10.52
C LEU A 307 2.00 -4.90 11.27
N TRP A 308 1.00 -4.28 10.64
CA TRP A 308 -0.33 -4.16 11.23
C TRP A 308 -0.96 -5.52 11.57
N ARG A 309 -0.89 -6.47 10.63
CA ARG A 309 -1.39 -7.84 10.85
C ARG A 309 -0.72 -8.52 12.04
N LYS A 310 0.61 -8.40 12.19
CA LYS A 310 1.35 -8.99 13.32
C LYS A 310 0.90 -8.44 14.66
N GLY A 311 0.48 -7.16 14.72
CA GLY A 311 -0.01 -6.52 15.94
C GLY A 311 -1.49 -6.73 16.23
N SER A 312 -2.32 -7.00 15.20
CA SER A 312 -3.79 -7.02 15.32
C SER A 312 -4.48 -8.35 14.96
N TYR A 313 -3.72 -9.35 14.52
CA TYR A 313 -4.18 -10.71 14.20
C TYR A 313 -5.34 -10.82 13.18
N GLY A 314 -5.61 -9.78 12.38
CA GLY A 314 -6.66 -9.78 11.38
C GLY A 314 -7.87 -8.92 11.72
N VAL A 315 -9.03 -9.24 11.15
CA VAL A 315 -10.33 -8.57 11.37
C VAL A 315 -11.42 -9.60 11.67
N TRP A 316 -12.54 -9.14 12.24
CA TRP A 316 -13.69 -10.01 12.56
C TRP A 316 -14.85 -9.87 11.59
N SER A 317 -14.85 -8.86 10.71
CA SER A 317 -15.99 -8.56 9.84
C SER A 317 -15.56 -8.10 8.46
N HIS A 318 -16.46 -8.22 7.48
CA HIS A 318 -16.28 -7.68 6.14
C HIS A 318 -16.10 -6.14 6.16
N ARG A 319 -16.83 -5.44 7.05
CA ARG A 319 -16.64 -3.99 7.25
C ARG A 319 -15.22 -3.65 7.67
N GLY A 320 -14.61 -4.47 8.54
CA GLY A 320 -13.20 -4.31 8.94
C GLY A 320 -12.22 -4.58 7.79
N GLU A 321 -12.51 -5.53 6.89
CA GLU A 321 -11.72 -5.75 5.68
C GLU A 321 -11.77 -4.54 4.75
N LEU A 322 -12.98 -4.02 4.46
CA LEU A 322 -13.18 -2.83 3.64
C LEU A 322 -12.45 -1.61 4.22
N PHE A 323 -12.53 -1.41 5.53
CA PHE A 323 -11.78 -0.35 6.19
C PHE A 323 -10.27 -0.50 5.97
N ARG A 324 -9.71 -1.71 6.21
CA ARG A 324 -8.27 -1.93 6.06
C ARG A 324 -7.78 -1.67 4.64
N GLN A 325 -8.44 -2.22 3.64
CA GLN A 325 -8.01 -2.03 2.25
C GLN A 325 -8.07 -0.57 1.82
N ARG A 326 -9.13 0.16 2.20
CA ARG A 326 -9.32 1.56 1.81
C ARG A 326 -8.36 2.49 2.53
N ILE A 327 -8.25 2.37 3.85
CA ILE A 327 -7.35 3.24 4.63
C ILE A 327 -5.87 3.01 4.27
N LEU A 328 -5.44 1.78 4.02
CA LEU A 328 -4.10 1.48 3.56
C LEU A 328 -3.81 2.06 2.18
N THR A 329 -4.78 1.99 1.26
CA THR A 329 -4.67 2.61 -0.06
C THR A 329 -4.40 4.10 0.06
N ILE A 330 -5.17 4.81 0.89
CA ILE A 330 -5.00 6.25 1.12
C ILE A 330 -3.65 6.56 1.80
N VAL A 331 -3.34 5.88 2.90
CA VAL A 331 -2.13 6.14 3.70
C VAL A 331 -0.85 5.84 2.90
N GLU A 332 -0.79 4.70 2.21
CA GLU A 332 0.40 4.32 1.44
C GLU A 332 0.57 5.19 0.18
N THR A 333 -0.51 5.58 -0.49
CA THR A 333 -0.45 6.53 -1.60
C THR A 333 0.05 7.90 -1.13
N CYS A 334 -0.49 8.43 -0.04
CA CYS A 334 0.01 9.68 0.54
C CYS A 334 1.49 9.59 0.94
N ARG A 335 1.89 8.47 1.55
CA ARG A 335 3.29 8.25 1.95
C ARG A 335 4.24 8.30 0.74
N LYS A 336 3.88 7.65 -0.36
CA LYS A 336 4.67 7.65 -1.60
C LYS A 336 4.80 9.06 -2.19
N GLN A 337 3.73 9.82 -2.15
CA GLN A 337 3.68 11.18 -2.69
C GLN A 337 4.07 12.29 -1.70
N LYS A 338 4.52 11.91 -0.49
CA LYS A 338 4.90 12.84 0.59
C LYS A 338 3.77 13.79 1.01
N LEU A 339 2.52 13.34 0.85
CA LEU A 339 1.32 14.05 1.30
C LEU A 339 0.97 13.67 2.74
N ASN A 340 0.25 14.56 3.43
CA ASN A 340 -0.29 14.27 4.75
C ASN A 340 -1.65 13.56 4.65
N PRO A 341 -1.75 12.25 4.96
CA PRO A 341 -3.01 11.51 4.82
C PRO A 341 -4.10 12.02 5.78
N LEU A 342 -3.76 12.58 6.94
CA LEU A 342 -4.74 13.16 7.85
C LEU A 342 -5.46 14.35 7.23
N ASN A 343 -4.75 15.20 6.49
CA ASN A 343 -5.33 16.35 5.82
C ASN A 343 -6.28 15.90 4.70
N TRP A 344 -5.90 14.90 3.93
CA TRP A 344 -6.79 14.37 2.88
C TRP A 344 -8.04 13.70 3.46
N LEU A 345 -7.91 12.93 4.52
CA LEU A 345 -9.05 12.34 5.24
C LEU A 345 -10.01 13.42 5.75
N ARG A 346 -9.48 14.52 6.31
CA ARG A 346 -10.29 15.64 6.77
C ARG A 346 -11.03 16.32 5.62
N ALA A 347 -10.36 16.59 4.52
CA ALA A 347 -10.95 17.18 3.33
C ALA A 347 -12.09 16.31 2.76
N ILE A 348 -11.90 14.99 2.67
CA ILE A 348 -12.92 14.04 2.22
C ILE A 348 -14.14 14.05 3.16
N LEU A 349 -13.92 13.97 4.47
CA LEU A 349 -14.99 13.97 5.46
C LEU A 349 -15.78 15.30 5.46
N GLU A 350 -15.08 16.42 5.33
CA GLU A 350 -15.67 17.75 5.23
C GLU A 350 -16.52 17.91 3.97
N ALA A 351 -15.97 17.52 2.82
CA ALA A 351 -16.68 17.58 1.55
C ALA A 351 -17.94 16.70 1.56
N THR A 352 -17.84 15.51 2.16
CA THR A 352 -18.97 14.58 2.27
C THR A 352 -20.07 15.14 3.19
N LEU A 353 -19.70 15.73 4.32
CA LEU A 353 -20.64 16.30 5.27
C LEU A 353 -21.38 17.51 4.68
N ASN A 354 -20.64 18.40 4.01
CA ASN A 354 -21.16 19.64 3.43
C ASN A 354 -21.75 19.44 2.02
N LYS A 355 -21.73 18.22 1.48
CA LYS A 355 -22.22 17.90 0.12
C LYS A 355 -21.55 18.76 -0.96
N THR A 356 -20.24 19.04 -0.79
CA THR A 356 -19.41 19.78 -1.75
C THR A 356 -18.66 18.83 -2.67
N SER A 357 -17.85 19.37 -3.61
CA SER A 357 -17.02 18.57 -4.51
C SER A 357 -16.09 17.65 -3.72
N TYR A 358 -16.12 16.36 -4.05
CA TYR A 358 -15.29 15.35 -3.41
C TYR A 358 -13.83 15.48 -3.88
N PRO A 359 -12.85 15.67 -2.99
CA PRO A 359 -11.45 15.87 -3.37
C PRO A 359 -10.80 14.53 -3.72
N LEU A 360 -10.71 14.18 -5.00
CA LEU A 360 -9.89 13.09 -5.48
C LEU A 360 -8.40 13.42 -5.29
N LEU A 361 -7.52 12.46 -5.59
CA LEU A 361 -6.09 12.60 -5.29
C LEU A 361 -5.46 13.82 -5.96
N ASP A 362 -5.75 14.05 -7.23
CA ASP A 362 -5.16 15.16 -7.99
C ASP A 362 -5.71 16.53 -7.55
N ASP A 363 -7.00 16.62 -7.22
CA ASP A 363 -7.59 17.82 -6.63
C ASP A 363 -6.93 18.14 -5.28
N PHE A 364 -6.70 17.12 -4.45
CA PHE A 364 -6.04 17.28 -3.16
C PHE A 364 -4.58 17.72 -3.30
N LYS A 365 -3.84 17.13 -4.26
CA LYS A 365 -2.46 17.57 -4.56
C LYS A 365 -2.40 19.03 -4.99
N ALA A 366 -3.28 19.45 -5.90
CA ALA A 366 -3.34 20.83 -6.37
C ALA A 366 -3.62 21.82 -5.23
N ALA A 367 -4.44 21.44 -4.25
CA ALA A 367 -4.73 22.26 -3.08
C ALA A 367 -3.58 22.31 -2.05
N CYS A 368 -2.58 21.42 -2.12
CA CYS A 368 -1.42 21.38 -1.22
C CYS A 368 -0.20 22.13 -1.77
N GLN A 369 -0.20 22.51 -3.05
CA GLN A 369 0.84 23.31 -3.71
C GLN A 369 0.59 24.81 -3.53
#